data_c2f87ae811a5f02716e2c612669b0785
#
_entry.id   c2f87ae811a5f02716e2c612669b0785
#
_cell.length_a   1.000
_cell.length_b   1.000
_cell.length_c   1.000
_cell.angle_alpha   90.00
_cell.angle_beta   90.00
_cell.angle_gamma   90.00
#
_symmetry.space_group_name_H-M   'P 1'
#
loop_
_entity.id
_entity.type
_entity.pdbx_description
1 polymer ?
#
loop_
_entity_poly.entity_id
_entity_poly.type
_entity_poly.pdbx_seq_one_letter_code
_entity_poly.pdbx_strand_id
1 'polypeptide(L)'
;MKKSRVLATVFSLIAVMAIGLAGCSNSSKSGSNQQASFKNQTTKKADVKSTLTGTKQLWYVAGNVNAKSNSGLEAYRFDGNQATVYNIDKLYKSYSAAKKADALHKAGTLKATFTTKGSQTIVHFKGKLSGIPMTQTFTVKKTLTGTNKSTKLKVAGYHINRDVDDDVTHAVLMKVTKN
;
A
#
# COMPACT_ATOMS: atom_id res chain seq x y z
N MET A 1 53.51 11.89 -0.10
CA MET A 1 53.54 12.69 -1.34
C MET A 1 52.45 12.23 -2.28
N LYS A 2 51.76 13.16 -2.78
CA LYS A 2 50.91 13.44 -3.91
C LYS A 2 49.42 13.21 -3.70
N LYS A 3 48.81 14.36 -3.59
CA LYS A 3 47.37 14.70 -3.76
C LYS A 3 46.91 14.43 -5.21
N SER A 4 45.72 14.00 -5.39
CA SER A 4 44.99 14.36 -6.61
C SER A 4 43.52 14.57 -6.29
N ARG A 5 43.09 15.79 -6.50
CA ARG A 5 41.71 16.28 -6.50
C ARG A 5 41.17 16.13 -7.91
N VAL A 6 39.93 15.70 -8.08
CA VAL A 6 39.13 15.96 -9.27
C VAL A 6 37.72 16.18 -8.78
N LEU A 7 37.38 17.25 -8.79
CA LEU A 7 36.53 18.32 -9.27
C LEU A 7 35.19 17.86 -9.85
N ALA A 8 34.18 18.52 -9.30
CA ALA A 8 32.77 18.58 -9.60
C ALA A 8 32.41 18.73 -11.09
N THR A 9 31.26 18.24 -11.45
CA THR A 9 30.43 18.94 -12.46
C THR A 9 28.95 18.73 -12.16
N VAL A 10 28.32 19.79 -11.72
CA VAL A 10 26.89 20.01 -11.61
C VAL A 10 26.37 20.26 -13.01
N PHE A 11 25.40 19.50 -13.47
CA PHE A 11 24.56 19.88 -14.60
C PHE A 11 23.12 20.03 -14.15
N SER A 12 22.79 21.29 -13.92
CA SER A 12 21.45 21.81 -13.78
C SER A 12 20.83 21.91 -15.17
N LEU A 13 19.75 21.22 -15.43
CA LEU A 13 18.91 21.44 -16.60
C LEU A 13 17.50 21.78 -16.16
N ILE A 14 17.24 23.09 -16.08
CA ILE A 14 15.91 23.68 -15.92
C ILE A 14 15.33 23.79 -17.32
N ALA A 15 14.32 23.02 -17.65
CA ALA A 15 13.48 23.24 -18.82
C ALA A 15 12.18 23.91 -18.39
N VAL A 16 12.13 25.22 -18.56
CA VAL A 16 10.92 26.04 -18.50
C VAL A 16 10.19 25.88 -19.82
N MET A 17 9.02 25.24 -19.83
CA MET A 17 8.09 25.34 -20.95
C MET A 17 6.96 26.30 -20.58
N ALA A 18 7.07 27.53 -21.07
CA ALA A 18 5.99 28.48 -21.17
C ALA A 18 5.06 28.06 -22.33
N ILE A 19 3.79 27.79 -22.03
CA ILE A 19 2.75 27.64 -23.04
C ILE A 19 1.86 28.85 -22.95
N GLY A 20 1.87 29.59 -24.08
CA GLY A 20 1.16 30.81 -24.29
C GLY A 20 -0.35 30.70 -24.24
N LEU A 21 -0.93 31.73 -23.66
CA LEU A 21 -2.33 32.06 -23.72
C LEU A 21 -2.62 32.73 -25.10
N ALA A 22 -3.48 32.12 -25.88
CA ALA A 22 -4.17 32.83 -26.93
C ALA A 22 -5.63 32.96 -26.54
N GLY A 23 -6.04 34.17 -26.29
CA GLY A 23 -7.40 34.51 -25.97
C GLY A 23 -8.29 34.61 -27.22
N CYS A 24 -9.58 34.62 -27.00
CA CYS A 24 -10.53 35.40 -27.78
C CYS A 24 -11.74 35.74 -26.90
N SER A 25 -11.98 37.02 -26.86
CA SER A 25 -13.14 37.68 -26.30
C SER A 25 -14.41 37.39 -27.12
N ASN A 26 -15.56 37.25 -26.47
CA ASN A 26 -16.60 38.22 -26.72
C ASN A 26 -17.70 38.18 -25.64
N SER A 27 -18.19 39.37 -25.35
CA SER A 27 -19.16 39.78 -24.32
C SER A 27 -20.56 39.21 -24.52
N SER A 28 -21.24 38.89 -23.41
CA SER A 28 -22.56 39.49 -23.08
C SER A 28 -23.06 39.04 -21.69
N LYS A 29 -23.55 39.98 -20.99
CA LYS A 29 -24.17 40.09 -19.66
C LYS A 29 -25.06 38.97 -19.16
N SER A 30 -25.00 38.85 -17.84
CA SER A 30 -26.09 38.61 -16.89
C SER A 30 -26.13 37.24 -16.19
N GLY A 31 -26.17 37.27 -14.85
CA GLY A 31 -26.69 36.17 -14.03
C GLY A 31 -25.63 35.51 -13.15
N SER A 32 -25.54 35.95 -11.92
CA SER A 32 -24.88 35.32 -10.80
C SER A 32 -25.22 33.84 -10.65
N ASN A 33 -24.21 32.99 -10.76
CA ASN A 33 -24.08 31.75 -9.99
C ASN A 33 -22.59 31.31 -10.09
N GLN A 34 -21.83 31.60 -9.06
CA GLN A 34 -20.50 31.04 -8.90
C GLN A 34 -20.63 29.55 -8.56
N GLN A 35 -20.74 28.75 -9.60
CA GLN A 35 -20.56 27.31 -9.50
C GLN A 35 -19.05 27.07 -9.44
N ALA A 36 -18.55 26.87 -8.23
CA ALA A 36 -17.16 26.44 -8.03
C ALA A 36 -16.96 25.15 -8.82
N SER A 37 -16.24 25.28 -9.95
CA SER A 37 -15.78 24.16 -10.73
C SER A 37 -14.78 23.36 -9.89
N PHE A 38 -15.26 22.36 -9.17
CA PHE A 38 -14.38 21.33 -8.59
C PHE A 38 -13.74 20.59 -9.75
N LYS A 39 -12.50 20.99 -10.09
CA LYS A 39 -11.65 20.15 -10.91
C LYS A 39 -11.51 18.83 -10.19
N ASN A 40 -12.21 17.80 -10.66
CA ASN A 40 -11.94 16.43 -10.30
C ASN A 40 -10.47 16.15 -10.66
N GLN A 41 -9.57 16.35 -9.71
CA GLN A 41 -8.26 15.73 -9.77
C GLN A 41 -8.52 14.23 -9.64
N THR A 42 -8.59 13.57 -10.77
CA THR A 42 -8.43 12.12 -10.87
C THR A 42 -7.01 11.83 -10.36
N THR A 43 -6.86 11.73 -9.05
CA THR A 43 -5.66 11.13 -8.46
C THR A 43 -5.55 9.75 -9.10
N LYS A 44 -4.52 9.54 -9.93
CA LYS A 44 -4.17 8.23 -10.48
C LYS A 44 -4.22 7.26 -9.33
N LYS A 45 -5.21 6.37 -9.33
CA LYS A 45 -5.38 5.33 -8.30
C LYS A 45 -4.06 4.55 -8.29
N ALA A 46 -3.28 4.68 -7.22
CA ALA A 46 -2.01 4.00 -7.11
C ALA A 46 -2.25 2.51 -7.37
N ASP A 47 -1.49 1.93 -8.30
CA ASP A 47 -1.62 0.52 -8.60
C ASP A 47 -1.38 -0.29 -7.33
N VAL A 48 -2.39 -1.04 -6.90
CA VAL A 48 -2.34 -1.85 -5.68
C VAL A 48 -1.18 -2.85 -5.74
N LYS A 49 -0.93 -3.45 -6.91
CA LYS A 49 0.19 -4.38 -7.09
C LYS A 49 1.52 -3.69 -6.79
N SER A 50 1.80 -2.56 -7.43
CA SER A 50 3.05 -1.82 -7.21
C SER A 50 3.16 -1.32 -5.77
N THR A 51 2.05 -0.93 -5.15
CA THR A 51 2.01 -0.51 -3.75
C THR A 51 2.36 -1.65 -2.79
N LEU A 52 1.86 -2.86 -3.03
CA LEU A 52 2.14 -4.03 -2.19
C LEU A 52 3.56 -4.56 -2.42
N THR A 53 3.99 -4.68 -3.68
CA THR A 53 5.27 -5.31 -4.05
C THR A 53 6.46 -4.35 -4.08
N GLY A 54 6.22 -3.05 -4.26
CA GLY A 54 7.26 -2.02 -4.38
C GLY A 54 7.96 -1.65 -3.06
N THR A 55 7.49 -2.17 -1.95
CA THR A 55 8.09 -1.91 -0.63
C THR A 55 8.39 -3.22 0.08
N LYS A 56 9.61 -3.37 0.61
CA LYS A 56 9.99 -4.52 1.45
C LYS A 56 9.44 -4.40 2.89
N GLN A 57 8.31 -3.73 3.06
CA GLN A 57 7.63 -3.53 4.34
C GLN A 57 6.73 -4.72 4.69
N LEU A 58 6.35 -4.80 5.95
CA LEU A 58 5.31 -5.71 6.39
C LEU A 58 3.93 -5.12 6.10
N TRP A 59 3.07 -5.93 5.53
CA TRP A 59 1.65 -5.69 5.37
C TRP A 59 0.89 -6.57 6.34
N TYR A 60 0.14 -5.97 7.23
CA TYR A 60 -0.60 -6.66 8.27
C TYR A 60 -2.03 -6.94 7.82
N VAL A 61 -2.50 -8.15 8.05
CA VAL A 61 -3.89 -8.55 7.85
C VAL A 61 -4.53 -8.77 9.21
N ALA A 62 -5.67 -8.14 9.44
CA ALA A 62 -6.40 -8.21 10.70
C ALA A 62 -7.88 -7.88 10.48
N GLY A 63 -8.75 -8.20 11.43
CA GLY A 63 -10.16 -7.84 11.39
C GLY A 63 -10.40 -6.32 11.40
N ASN A 64 -9.53 -5.55 12.06
CA ASN A 64 -9.60 -4.08 12.08
C ASN A 64 -8.23 -3.47 12.44
N VAL A 65 -8.12 -2.13 12.37
CA VAL A 65 -6.89 -1.37 12.67
C VAL A 65 -6.36 -1.61 14.09
N ASN A 66 -7.23 -1.92 15.05
CA ASN A 66 -6.88 -2.09 16.46
C ASN A 66 -6.75 -3.55 16.90
N ALA A 67 -6.70 -4.49 15.95
CA ALA A 67 -6.53 -5.91 16.26
C ALA A 67 -5.26 -6.16 17.08
N LYS A 68 -5.37 -7.10 18.03
CA LYS A 68 -4.28 -7.57 18.90
C LYS A 68 -3.83 -8.95 18.44
N SER A 69 -2.70 -9.43 18.96
CA SER A 69 -2.09 -10.71 18.61
C SER A 69 -3.03 -11.92 18.71
N ASN A 70 -3.88 -11.95 19.73
CA ASN A 70 -4.83 -13.05 19.95
C ASN A 70 -6.06 -13.03 19.01
N SER A 71 -6.12 -12.09 18.07
CA SER A 71 -7.20 -11.95 17.07
C SER A 71 -6.77 -12.31 15.65
N GLY A 72 -5.73 -13.15 15.48
CA GLY A 72 -5.31 -13.63 14.16
C GLY A 72 -4.56 -12.58 13.35
N LEU A 73 -3.63 -11.83 13.98
CA LEU A 73 -2.77 -10.89 13.28
C LEU A 73 -1.72 -11.63 12.46
N GLU A 74 -1.73 -11.43 11.17
CA GLU A 74 -0.75 -11.95 10.23
C GLU A 74 0.03 -10.81 9.58
N ALA A 75 1.29 -11.06 9.23
CA ALA A 75 2.09 -10.11 8.45
C ALA A 75 2.55 -10.76 7.15
N TYR A 76 2.38 -10.05 6.05
CA TYR A 76 2.78 -10.44 4.70
C TYR A 76 3.96 -9.58 4.26
N ARG A 77 5.00 -10.21 3.74
CA ARG A 77 6.10 -9.51 3.07
C ARG A 77 6.14 -9.94 1.62
N PHE A 78 5.81 -9.00 0.73
CA PHE A 78 5.82 -9.24 -0.71
C PHE A 78 7.23 -9.13 -1.29
N ASP A 79 7.55 -10.02 -2.21
CA ASP A 79 8.73 -10.01 -3.06
C ASP A 79 8.32 -10.49 -4.46
N GLY A 80 8.08 -9.55 -5.36
CA GLY A 80 7.49 -9.83 -6.67
C GLY A 80 6.14 -10.55 -6.56
N ASN A 81 6.06 -11.76 -7.10
CA ASN A 81 4.86 -12.60 -7.07
C ASN A 81 4.85 -13.60 -5.91
N GLN A 82 5.62 -13.36 -4.88
CA GLN A 82 5.62 -14.16 -3.66
C GLN A 82 5.26 -13.32 -2.45
N ALA A 83 4.59 -13.93 -1.48
CA ALA A 83 4.29 -13.33 -0.20
C ALA A 83 4.72 -14.29 0.91
N THR A 84 5.72 -13.91 1.70
CA THR A 84 6.06 -14.63 2.93
C THR A 84 5.10 -14.20 4.03
N VAL A 85 4.47 -15.16 4.67
CA VAL A 85 3.49 -14.95 5.73
C VAL A 85 4.12 -15.28 7.08
N TYR A 86 3.89 -14.41 8.05
CA TYR A 86 4.34 -14.53 9.43
C TYR A 86 3.17 -14.42 10.39
N ASN A 87 3.14 -15.26 11.41
CA ASN A 87 2.38 -15.01 12.62
C ASN A 87 3.12 -13.96 13.44
N ILE A 88 2.43 -12.96 13.97
CA ILE A 88 3.06 -11.83 14.64
C ILE A 88 2.17 -11.32 15.79
N ASP A 89 2.79 -10.79 16.85
CA ASP A 89 2.10 -10.39 18.07
C ASP A 89 1.49 -8.98 18.01
N LYS A 90 2.12 -8.06 17.26
CA LYS A 90 1.70 -6.66 17.13
C LYS A 90 2.24 -6.01 15.87
N LEU A 91 1.89 -4.75 15.65
CA LEU A 91 2.47 -3.94 14.58
C LEU A 91 3.87 -3.44 14.99
N TYR A 92 4.82 -3.55 14.09
CA TYR A 92 6.18 -3.02 14.21
C TYR A 92 6.41 -1.89 13.21
N LYS A 93 7.26 -0.92 13.57
CA LYS A 93 7.61 0.21 12.69
C LYS A 93 8.24 -0.21 11.35
N SER A 94 8.89 -1.37 11.33
CA SER A 94 9.58 -1.89 10.15
C SER A 94 9.78 -3.40 10.25
N TYR A 95 10.11 -4.04 9.11
CA TYR A 95 10.54 -5.44 9.07
C TYR A 95 11.77 -5.68 9.96
N SER A 96 12.76 -4.77 9.92
CA SER A 96 13.98 -4.89 10.73
C SER A 96 13.67 -4.81 12.23
N ALA A 97 12.72 -3.96 12.64
CA ALA A 97 12.30 -3.87 14.04
C ALA A 97 11.61 -5.16 14.50
N ALA A 98 10.74 -5.75 13.68
CA ALA A 98 10.11 -7.04 13.98
C ALA A 98 11.14 -8.19 14.05
N LYS A 99 12.10 -8.21 13.11
CA LYS A 99 13.19 -9.20 13.11
C LYS A 99 14.07 -9.08 14.36
N LYS A 100 14.46 -7.86 14.76
CA LYS A 100 15.26 -7.63 15.97
C LYS A 100 14.53 -8.08 17.25
N ALA A 101 13.21 -8.02 17.26
CA ALA A 101 12.37 -8.44 18.37
C ALA A 101 12.04 -9.95 18.34
N ASP A 102 12.61 -10.71 17.39
CA ASP A 102 12.30 -12.14 17.15
C ASP A 102 10.80 -12.44 16.98
N ALA A 103 10.05 -11.47 16.45
CA ALA A 103 8.60 -11.54 16.34
C ALA A 103 8.09 -12.13 15.01
N LEU A 104 9.00 -12.49 14.08
CA LEU A 104 8.64 -12.97 12.75
C LEU A 104 8.59 -14.51 12.73
N HIS A 105 7.49 -15.09 13.20
CA HIS A 105 7.29 -16.55 13.15
C HIS A 105 6.75 -16.94 11.78
N LYS A 106 7.63 -17.39 10.88
CA LYS A 106 7.28 -17.73 9.50
C LYS A 106 6.27 -18.87 9.46
N ALA A 107 5.07 -18.59 8.93
CA ALA A 107 4.04 -19.58 8.64
C ALA A 107 4.24 -20.25 7.28
N GLY A 108 4.75 -19.51 6.28
CA GLY A 108 4.98 -20.07 4.95
C GLY A 108 5.25 -19.04 3.88
N THR A 109 5.24 -19.50 2.62
CA THR A 109 5.35 -18.62 1.45
C THR A 109 4.26 -19.00 0.45
N LEU A 110 3.53 -18.00 -0.01
CA LEU A 110 2.44 -18.13 -0.97
C LEU A 110 2.84 -17.46 -2.29
N LYS A 111 2.46 -18.07 -3.42
CA LYS A 111 2.47 -17.41 -4.72
C LYS A 111 1.32 -16.41 -4.75
N ALA A 112 1.60 -15.15 -5.07
CA ALA A 112 0.61 -14.09 -5.21
C ALA A 112 0.38 -13.78 -6.69
N THR A 113 -0.87 -13.86 -7.15
CA THR A 113 -1.27 -13.50 -8.51
C THR A 113 -2.26 -12.34 -8.43
N PHE A 114 -2.00 -11.28 -9.19
CA PHE A 114 -2.82 -10.07 -9.19
C PHE A 114 -3.70 -10.06 -10.45
N THR A 115 -5.00 -9.87 -10.25
CA THR A 115 -5.98 -9.70 -11.33
C THR A 115 -6.81 -8.45 -11.06
N THR A 116 -7.46 -7.93 -12.11
CA THR A 116 -8.35 -6.77 -12.00
C THR A 116 -9.74 -7.17 -12.52
N LYS A 117 -10.77 -6.86 -11.73
CA LYS A 117 -12.17 -7.01 -12.13
C LYS A 117 -12.87 -5.66 -11.97
N GLY A 118 -13.18 -5.01 -13.09
CA GLY A 118 -13.63 -3.61 -13.08
C GLY A 118 -12.58 -2.70 -12.41
N SER A 119 -12.96 -1.96 -11.40
CA SER A 119 -12.07 -1.08 -10.62
C SER A 119 -11.39 -1.75 -9.42
N GLN A 120 -11.63 -3.05 -9.19
CA GLN A 120 -11.13 -3.78 -8.04
C GLN A 120 -9.88 -4.59 -8.39
N THR A 121 -8.88 -4.54 -7.52
CA THR A 121 -7.74 -5.47 -7.57
C THR A 121 -8.06 -6.67 -6.71
N ILE A 122 -7.80 -7.85 -7.27
CA ILE A 122 -7.95 -9.13 -6.60
C ILE A 122 -6.56 -9.77 -6.52
N VAL A 123 -6.16 -10.20 -5.33
CA VAL A 123 -4.90 -10.91 -5.09
C VAL A 123 -5.22 -12.33 -4.71
N HIS A 124 -4.84 -13.29 -5.56
CA HIS A 124 -4.98 -14.71 -5.30
C HIS A 124 -3.68 -15.25 -4.71
N PHE A 125 -3.78 -15.98 -3.62
CA PHE A 125 -2.65 -16.63 -2.96
C PHE A 125 -2.81 -18.15 -3.02
N LYS A 126 -1.73 -18.85 -3.32
CA LYS A 126 -1.68 -20.32 -3.32
C LYS A 126 -0.34 -20.81 -2.79
N GLY A 127 -0.36 -21.76 -1.88
CA GLY A 127 0.85 -22.36 -1.32
C GLY A 127 0.57 -23.21 -0.08
N LYS A 128 1.53 -23.21 0.85
CA LYS A 128 1.38 -23.89 2.14
C LYS A 128 1.66 -22.93 3.30
N LEU A 129 0.83 -22.95 4.33
CA LEU A 129 1.09 -22.31 5.61
C LEU A 129 1.13 -23.37 6.70
N SER A 130 2.21 -23.41 7.48
CA SER A 130 2.46 -24.43 8.51
C SER A 130 2.33 -25.87 7.96
N GLY A 131 2.76 -26.08 6.70
CA GLY A 131 2.68 -27.38 6.02
C GLY A 131 1.33 -27.68 5.35
N ILE A 132 0.27 -26.92 5.65
CA ILE A 132 -1.10 -27.15 5.15
C ILE A 132 -1.27 -26.42 3.81
N PRO A 133 -1.72 -27.08 2.75
CA PRO A 133 -2.11 -26.41 1.50
C PRO A 133 -3.18 -25.37 1.75
N MET A 134 -3.03 -24.18 1.16
CA MET A 134 -3.95 -23.08 1.32
C MET A 134 -4.15 -22.33 0.01
N THR A 135 -5.39 -21.94 -0.23
CA THR A 135 -5.78 -20.96 -1.24
C THR A 135 -6.57 -19.87 -0.56
N GLN A 136 -6.21 -18.61 -0.81
CA GLN A 136 -6.98 -17.49 -0.30
C GLN A 136 -7.01 -16.34 -1.31
N THR A 137 -8.02 -15.49 -1.21
CA THR A 137 -8.21 -14.36 -2.10
C THR A 137 -8.44 -13.09 -1.30
N PHE A 138 -7.73 -12.00 -1.64
CA PHE A 138 -8.01 -10.67 -1.12
C PHE A 138 -8.64 -9.82 -2.21
N THR A 139 -9.89 -9.43 -2.05
CA THR A 139 -10.53 -8.43 -2.92
C THR A 139 -10.35 -7.06 -2.28
N VAL A 140 -9.53 -6.22 -2.89
CA VAL A 140 -9.24 -4.86 -2.40
C VAL A 140 -10.43 -3.95 -2.68
N LYS A 141 -10.91 -3.27 -1.63
CA LYS A 141 -12.09 -2.40 -1.70
C LYS A 141 -11.67 -0.92 -1.73
N LYS A 142 -11.61 -0.28 -0.60
CA LYS A 142 -11.31 1.15 -0.44
C LYS A 142 -10.03 1.35 0.37
N THR A 143 -9.42 2.51 0.20
CA THR A 143 -8.25 2.92 0.99
C THR A 143 -8.60 3.06 2.47
N LEU A 144 -7.60 2.87 3.30
CA LEU A 144 -7.66 2.98 4.75
C LEU A 144 -6.51 3.83 5.26
N THR A 145 -6.79 4.69 6.22
CA THR A 145 -5.79 5.34 7.08
C THR A 145 -6.27 5.28 8.51
N GLY A 146 -5.34 5.27 9.46
CA GLY A 146 -5.70 5.24 10.87
C GLY A 146 -4.49 5.20 11.79
N THR A 147 -4.77 5.06 13.09
CA THR A 147 -3.75 4.88 14.12
C THR A 147 -4.12 3.67 14.97
N ASN A 148 -3.21 2.71 15.11
CA ASN A 148 -3.41 1.58 16.01
C ASN A 148 -3.32 2.06 17.46
N LYS A 149 -4.38 1.82 18.24
CA LYS A 149 -4.49 2.33 19.61
C LYS A 149 -3.45 1.75 20.57
N SER A 150 -3.05 0.50 20.37
CA SER A 150 -2.08 -0.20 21.23
C SER A 150 -0.66 0.30 20.98
N THR A 151 -0.20 0.27 19.73
CA THR A 151 1.17 0.61 19.37
C THR A 151 1.38 2.10 19.07
N LYS A 152 0.29 2.90 18.96
CA LYS A 152 0.30 4.32 18.55
C LYS A 152 0.89 4.55 17.16
N LEU A 153 1.05 3.51 16.36
CA LEU A 153 1.59 3.59 15.02
C LEU A 153 0.51 4.03 14.02
N LYS A 154 0.86 4.98 13.16
CA LYS A 154 0.03 5.36 12.01
C LYS A 154 0.10 4.28 10.95
N VAL A 155 -1.04 3.99 10.34
CA VAL A 155 -1.18 2.96 9.32
C VAL A 155 -1.91 3.50 8.09
N ALA A 156 -1.59 2.94 6.93
CA ALA A 156 -2.32 3.15 5.69
C ALA A 156 -2.43 1.81 4.95
N GLY A 157 -3.47 1.68 4.14
CA GLY A 157 -3.69 0.45 3.36
C GLY A 157 -5.08 0.39 2.77
N TYR A 158 -5.73 -0.75 2.94
CA TYR A 158 -6.99 -1.06 2.28
C TYR A 158 -7.94 -1.84 3.19
N HIS A 159 -9.22 -1.60 3.06
CA HIS A 159 -10.25 -2.56 3.42
C HIS A 159 -10.26 -3.67 2.36
N ILE A 160 -10.36 -4.91 2.80
CA ILE A 160 -10.40 -6.07 1.92
C ILE A 160 -11.57 -7.00 2.31
N ASN A 161 -12.07 -7.76 1.34
CA ASN A 161 -12.72 -9.02 1.62
C ASN A 161 -11.64 -10.10 1.51
N ARG A 162 -11.46 -10.88 2.56
CA ARG A 162 -10.61 -12.05 2.61
C ARG A 162 -11.49 -13.27 2.47
N ASP A 163 -11.20 -14.08 1.46
CA ASP A 163 -11.87 -15.33 1.20
C ASP A 163 -10.85 -16.45 1.44
N VAL A 164 -11.17 -17.37 2.30
CA VAL A 164 -10.39 -18.57 2.63
C VAL A 164 -11.34 -19.76 2.58
N ASP A 165 -11.14 -20.67 1.65
CA ASP A 165 -11.96 -21.88 1.49
C ASP A 165 -13.48 -21.56 1.45
N ASP A 166 -13.86 -20.53 0.64
CA ASP A 166 -15.21 -20.04 0.44
C ASP A 166 -15.84 -19.31 1.67
N ASP A 167 -15.08 -19.10 2.73
CA ASP A 167 -15.49 -18.27 3.86
C ASP A 167 -14.98 -16.82 3.68
N VAL A 168 -15.92 -15.90 3.43
CA VAL A 168 -15.64 -14.49 3.15
C VAL A 168 -15.74 -13.65 4.41
N THR A 169 -14.63 -13.10 4.84
CA THR A 169 -14.54 -12.19 5.99
C THR A 169 -14.13 -10.78 5.59
N HIS A 170 -14.60 -9.77 6.33
CA HIS A 170 -14.12 -8.41 6.20
C HIS A 170 -12.85 -8.23 7.01
N ALA A 171 -11.81 -7.70 6.38
CA ALA A 171 -10.52 -7.47 7.00
C ALA A 171 -9.89 -6.15 6.53
N VAL A 172 -8.76 -5.81 7.12
CA VAL A 172 -7.89 -4.71 6.67
C VAL A 172 -6.52 -5.28 6.29
N LEU A 173 -5.98 -4.77 5.20
CA LEU A 173 -4.60 -4.99 4.76
C LEU A 173 -3.86 -3.66 4.90
N MET A 174 -2.98 -3.54 5.88
CA MET A 174 -2.38 -2.26 6.26
C MET A 174 -0.88 -2.37 6.48
N LYS A 175 -0.17 -1.28 6.22
CA LYS A 175 1.25 -1.11 6.56
C LYS A 175 1.42 0.06 7.52
N VAL A 176 2.49 0.03 8.32
CA VAL A 176 2.88 1.17 9.14
C VAL A 176 3.48 2.26 8.24
N THR A 177 3.02 3.49 8.40
CA THR A 177 3.55 4.64 7.69
C THR A 177 4.70 5.27 8.48
N LYS A 178 5.66 5.87 7.79
CA LYS A 178 6.65 6.72 8.45
C LYS A 178 5.93 7.96 8.99
N ASN A 179 6.27 8.35 10.20
CA ASN A 179 5.89 9.66 10.72
C ASN A 179 6.68 10.73 9.99
#